data_39afcf609b4ad4fcc99ba866d418bdd4
#
_entry.id   39afcf609b4ad4fcc99ba866d418bdd4
#
_cell.length_a   1.000
_cell.length_b   1.000
_cell.length_c   1.000
_cell.angle_alpha   90.00
_cell.angle_beta   90.00
_cell.angle_gamma   90.00
#
_symmetry.space_group_name_H-M   'P 1'
#
loop_
_entity.id
_entity.type
_entity.pdbx_description
1 polymer ?
#
loop_
_entity_poly.entity_id
_entity_poly.type
_entity_poly.pdbx_seq_one_letter_code
_entity_poly.pdbx_strand_id
1 'polypeptide(L)'
;TNFAAHHASTSAEALQLSNDALARVEWLLAEPALAVEVLDKLPNLRWLQSTWAGVEKLFAHPRRDYTLTNIRGVFAPLMSEYVLAHILAHERQLFAHRAAQKNQVWFNASSGAQVGTLRGKTLLILGVGSIGAGLARMMRPFGLRVLGVVQAKRDVPECDVVGTMADVPEFLAQSDYVVNTLPNTPATQDIINTRFLQQMKSTAILINVGRGQAV
;
A
#
# COMPACT_ATOMS: atom_id res chain seq x y z
N THR A 1 -30.37 -19.48 18.07
CA THR A 1 -29.90 -19.52 16.68
C THR A 1 -28.55 -20.26 16.66
N ASN A 2 -28.54 -21.52 16.23
CA ASN A 2 -27.30 -22.29 16.10
C ASN A 2 -26.60 -21.84 14.81
N PHE A 3 -25.44 -21.18 14.93
CA PHE A 3 -24.56 -20.93 13.81
C PHE A 3 -23.68 -22.16 13.59
N ALA A 4 -23.74 -22.76 12.41
CA ALA A 4 -22.74 -23.72 11.97
C ALA A 4 -21.60 -22.95 11.28
N ALA A 5 -20.39 -23.01 11.83
CA ALA A 5 -19.20 -22.46 11.21
C ALA A 5 -18.40 -23.58 10.55
N HIS A 6 -18.03 -23.39 9.29
CA HIS A 6 -17.11 -24.26 8.57
C HIS A 6 -15.79 -23.52 8.40
N HIS A 7 -14.68 -24.17 8.70
CA HIS A 7 -13.33 -23.68 8.46
C HIS A 7 -12.68 -24.49 7.36
N ALA A 8 -12.10 -23.81 6.38
CA ALA A 8 -11.28 -24.45 5.35
C ALA A 8 -10.03 -23.59 5.13
N SER A 9 -8.86 -24.23 5.09
CA SER A 9 -7.57 -23.56 4.89
C SER A 9 -7.30 -23.25 3.43
N THR A 10 -7.99 -23.94 2.51
CA THR A 10 -7.86 -23.78 1.07
C THR A 10 -9.25 -23.81 0.40
N SER A 11 -9.33 -23.29 -0.83
CA SER A 11 -10.53 -23.44 -1.66
C SER A 11 -10.85 -24.90 -1.96
N ALA A 12 -9.82 -25.74 -2.15
CA ALA A 12 -9.99 -27.17 -2.39
C ALA A 12 -10.68 -27.88 -1.21
N GLU A 13 -10.29 -27.55 0.04
CA GLU A 13 -10.96 -28.06 1.25
C GLU A 13 -12.41 -27.55 1.34
N ALA A 14 -12.66 -26.28 1.06
CA ALA A 14 -14.01 -25.73 1.04
C ALA A 14 -14.90 -26.42 0.01
N LEU A 15 -14.37 -26.73 -1.17
CA LEU A 15 -15.10 -27.42 -2.24
C LEU A 15 -15.36 -28.91 -1.96
N GLN A 16 -14.74 -29.51 -0.93
CA GLN A 16 -15.04 -30.85 -0.44
C GLN A 16 -16.28 -30.89 0.47
N LEU A 17 -16.78 -29.75 0.92
CA LEU A 17 -18.03 -29.70 1.66
C LEU A 17 -19.18 -30.18 0.76
N SER A 18 -20.20 -30.80 1.39
CA SER A 18 -21.39 -31.23 0.67
C SER A 18 -22.10 -30.04 0.04
N ASN A 19 -22.80 -30.25 -1.07
CA ASN A 19 -23.61 -29.21 -1.71
C ASN A 19 -24.61 -28.59 -0.76
N ASP A 20 -25.18 -29.37 0.15
CA ASP A 20 -26.11 -28.87 1.18
C ASP A 20 -25.42 -27.95 2.18
N ALA A 21 -24.17 -28.24 2.55
CA ALA A 21 -23.38 -27.37 3.43
C ALA A 21 -23.03 -26.07 2.70
N LEU A 22 -22.57 -26.12 1.47
CA LEU A 22 -22.26 -24.96 0.64
C LEU A 22 -23.52 -24.09 0.39
N ALA A 23 -24.66 -24.72 0.15
CA ALA A 23 -25.93 -24.01 -0.05
C ALA A 23 -26.42 -23.29 1.20
N ARG A 24 -25.95 -23.62 2.40
CA ARG A 24 -26.31 -22.95 3.66
C ARG A 24 -25.41 -21.75 4.00
N VAL A 25 -24.31 -21.54 3.23
CA VAL A 25 -23.38 -20.45 3.49
C VAL A 25 -24.02 -19.11 3.08
N GLU A 26 -24.32 -18.29 4.06
CA GLU A 26 -24.80 -16.92 3.86
C GLU A 26 -23.69 -15.89 4.04
N TRP A 27 -22.66 -16.19 4.81
CA TRP A 27 -21.53 -15.30 5.12
C TRP A 27 -20.23 -16.00 4.85
N LEU A 28 -19.34 -15.31 4.13
CA LEU A 28 -17.99 -15.80 3.82
C LEU A 28 -16.96 -14.79 4.31
N LEU A 29 -16.01 -15.24 5.13
CA LEU A 29 -14.78 -14.53 5.45
C LEU A 29 -13.63 -15.23 4.72
N ALA A 30 -13.03 -14.58 3.74
CA ALA A 30 -11.98 -15.21 2.94
C ALA A 30 -11.03 -14.21 2.28
N GLU A 31 -9.86 -14.67 1.92
CA GLU A 31 -8.96 -14.02 0.99
C GLU A 31 -9.61 -13.93 -0.41
N PRO A 32 -9.47 -12.78 -1.14
CA PRO A 32 -10.11 -12.60 -2.45
C PRO A 32 -9.81 -13.69 -3.47
N ALA A 33 -8.57 -14.22 -3.47
CA ALA A 33 -8.18 -15.27 -4.39
C ALA A 33 -8.95 -16.58 -4.14
N LEU A 34 -9.05 -16.98 -2.88
CA LEU A 34 -9.78 -18.21 -2.48
C LEU A 34 -11.29 -18.02 -2.63
N ALA A 35 -11.80 -16.83 -2.29
CA ALA A 35 -13.22 -16.53 -2.40
C ALA A 35 -13.73 -16.69 -3.84
N VAL A 36 -13.00 -16.17 -4.84
CA VAL A 36 -13.39 -16.28 -6.26
C VAL A 36 -13.60 -17.74 -6.69
N GLU A 37 -12.78 -18.68 -6.21
CA GLU A 37 -12.85 -20.07 -6.58
C GLU A 37 -14.10 -20.81 -6.07
N VAL A 38 -14.71 -20.29 -4.99
CA VAL A 38 -15.87 -20.91 -4.35
C VAL A 38 -17.19 -20.16 -4.59
N LEU A 39 -17.13 -18.92 -5.11
CA LEU A 39 -18.32 -18.04 -5.23
C LEU A 39 -19.51 -18.69 -5.95
N ASP A 40 -19.26 -19.43 -7.05
CA ASP A 40 -20.31 -20.08 -7.84
C ASP A 40 -20.97 -21.26 -7.12
N LYS A 41 -20.33 -21.77 -6.06
CA LYS A 41 -20.84 -22.87 -5.22
C LYS A 41 -21.64 -22.41 -4.00
N LEU A 42 -21.77 -21.10 -3.79
CA LEU A 42 -22.42 -20.51 -2.62
C LEU A 42 -23.71 -19.77 -3.02
N PRO A 43 -24.77 -20.47 -3.44
CA PRO A 43 -25.96 -19.84 -4.05
C PRO A 43 -26.65 -18.84 -3.11
N ASN A 44 -26.58 -19.04 -1.80
CA ASN A 44 -27.26 -18.21 -0.79
C ASN A 44 -26.31 -17.22 -0.09
N LEU A 45 -25.10 -16.96 -0.65
CA LEU A 45 -24.19 -15.99 -0.08
C LEU A 45 -24.77 -14.59 -0.10
N ARG A 46 -24.83 -13.96 1.07
CA ARG A 46 -25.36 -12.60 1.27
C ARG A 46 -24.28 -11.59 1.61
N TRP A 47 -23.19 -12.03 2.25
CA TRP A 47 -22.10 -11.16 2.66
C TRP A 47 -20.75 -11.86 2.54
N LEU A 48 -19.79 -11.19 1.87
CA LEU A 48 -18.39 -11.55 1.79
C LEU A 48 -17.56 -10.48 2.47
N GLN A 49 -16.86 -10.86 3.55
CA GLN A 49 -15.83 -10.06 4.17
C GLN A 49 -14.47 -10.50 3.63
N SER A 50 -13.80 -9.63 2.89
CA SER A 50 -12.42 -9.88 2.47
C SER A 50 -11.45 -9.71 3.64
N THR A 51 -10.48 -10.62 3.76
CA THR A 51 -9.35 -10.51 4.69
C THR A 51 -8.24 -9.59 4.19
N TRP A 52 -8.40 -9.03 2.98
CA TRP A 52 -7.47 -8.08 2.36
C TRP A 52 -8.14 -6.75 2.05
N ALA A 53 -7.32 -5.69 1.98
CA ALA A 53 -7.78 -4.39 1.51
C ALA A 53 -8.05 -4.38 0.00
N GLY A 54 -7.21 -5.06 -0.79
CA GLY A 54 -7.37 -5.21 -2.23
C GLY A 54 -8.39 -6.29 -2.57
N VAL A 55 -9.37 -5.97 -3.40
CA VAL A 55 -10.47 -6.86 -3.79
C VAL A 55 -10.64 -6.95 -5.31
N GLU A 56 -9.62 -6.60 -6.06
CA GLU A 56 -9.62 -6.50 -7.52
C GLU A 56 -10.07 -7.81 -8.18
N LYS A 57 -9.62 -8.97 -7.65
CA LYS A 57 -10.02 -10.30 -8.14
C LYS A 57 -11.52 -10.54 -8.02
N LEU A 58 -12.14 -10.05 -6.94
CA LEU A 58 -13.58 -10.16 -6.73
C LEU A 58 -14.37 -9.28 -7.72
N PHE A 59 -13.83 -8.12 -8.08
CA PHE A 59 -14.43 -7.27 -9.12
C PHE A 59 -14.30 -7.84 -10.54
N ALA A 60 -13.36 -8.74 -10.79
CA ALA A 60 -13.27 -9.47 -12.06
C ALA A 60 -14.33 -10.57 -12.18
N HIS A 61 -14.86 -11.09 -11.08
CA HIS A 61 -15.93 -12.09 -11.09
C HIS A 61 -17.28 -11.42 -11.46
N PRO A 62 -18.14 -12.04 -12.27
CA PRO A 62 -19.39 -11.41 -12.74
C PRO A 62 -20.47 -11.26 -11.66
N ARG A 63 -20.45 -12.11 -10.63
CA ARG A 63 -21.45 -12.14 -9.58
C ARG A 63 -21.42 -10.89 -8.69
N ARG A 64 -22.60 -10.29 -8.40
CA ARG A 64 -22.77 -9.03 -7.65
C ARG A 64 -23.93 -9.05 -6.64
N ASP A 65 -24.54 -10.20 -6.40
CA ASP A 65 -25.75 -10.36 -5.59
C ASP A 65 -25.47 -10.53 -4.10
N TYR A 66 -24.28 -10.12 -3.65
CA TYR A 66 -23.87 -10.13 -2.24
C TYR A 66 -23.24 -8.81 -1.83
N THR A 67 -23.24 -8.51 -0.52
CA THR A 67 -22.52 -7.36 0.03
C THR A 67 -21.03 -7.72 0.16
N LEU A 68 -20.16 -6.92 -0.46
CA LEU A 68 -18.71 -7.04 -0.30
C LEU A 68 -18.18 -5.98 0.66
N THR A 69 -17.44 -6.43 1.66
CA THR A 69 -16.67 -5.56 2.56
C THR A 69 -15.20 -5.98 2.60
N ASN A 70 -14.32 -5.04 2.92
CA ASN A 70 -12.88 -5.30 2.99
C ASN A 70 -12.26 -4.70 4.26
N ILE A 71 -11.00 -5.04 4.52
CA ILE A 71 -10.25 -4.49 5.64
C ILE A 71 -9.71 -3.11 5.28
N ARG A 72 -9.92 -2.14 6.20
CA ARG A 72 -9.35 -0.78 6.12
C ARG A 72 -8.73 -0.36 7.46
N GLY A 73 -7.72 0.52 7.40
CA GLY A 73 -7.13 1.15 8.59
C GLY A 73 -6.06 0.32 9.32
N VAL A 74 -6.07 -0.99 9.22
CA VAL A 74 -5.17 -1.88 9.98
C VAL A 74 -3.73 -1.90 9.43
N PHE A 75 -3.53 -1.61 8.15
CA PHE A 75 -2.22 -1.68 7.51
C PHE A 75 -1.38 -0.39 7.64
N ALA A 76 -1.97 0.69 8.12
CA ALA A 76 -1.28 1.98 8.18
C ALA A 76 -0.01 1.94 9.04
N PRO A 77 0.02 1.39 10.27
CA PRO A 77 1.25 1.30 11.06
C PRO A 77 2.33 0.47 10.35
N LEU A 78 1.98 -0.75 9.94
CA LEU A 78 2.91 -1.68 9.29
C LEU A 78 3.55 -1.09 8.03
N MET A 79 2.73 -0.49 7.15
CA MET A 79 3.24 0.09 5.91
C MET A 79 4.04 1.36 6.15
N SER A 80 3.70 2.14 7.16
CA SER A 80 4.45 3.34 7.53
C SER A 80 5.83 2.98 8.08
N GLU A 81 5.92 1.96 8.93
CA GLU A 81 7.19 1.41 9.45
C GLU A 81 8.06 0.86 8.32
N TYR A 82 7.47 0.12 7.38
CA TYR A 82 8.16 -0.40 6.21
C TYR A 82 8.80 0.71 5.38
N VAL A 83 8.03 1.75 5.04
CA VAL A 83 8.53 2.91 4.27
C VAL A 83 9.62 3.64 5.04
N LEU A 84 9.41 3.92 6.33
CA LEU A 84 10.40 4.59 7.17
C LEU A 84 11.71 3.81 7.26
N ALA A 85 11.63 2.48 7.42
CA ALA A 85 12.81 1.63 7.47
C ALA A 85 13.64 1.73 6.19
N HIS A 86 13.02 1.73 5.01
CA HIS A 86 13.71 1.87 3.73
C HIS A 86 14.33 3.26 3.55
N ILE A 87 13.62 4.32 3.92
CA ILE A 87 14.14 5.69 3.87
C ILE A 87 15.35 5.84 4.81
N LEU A 88 15.25 5.35 6.05
CA LEU A 88 16.35 5.40 7.01
C LEU A 88 17.53 4.54 6.56
N ALA A 89 17.28 3.36 6.01
CA ALA A 89 18.34 2.49 5.49
C ALA A 89 19.13 3.18 4.37
N HIS A 90 18.47 3.92 3.50
CA HIS A 90 19.10 4.73 2.46
C HIS A 90 19.90 5.89 3.07
N GLU A 91 19.26 6.75 3.87
CA GLU A 91 19.90 7.95 4.45
C GLU A 91 21.11 7.62 5.33
N ARG A 92 21.02 6.51 6.03
CA ARG A 92 22.07 6.05 6.93
C ARG A 92 23.05 5.08 6.26
N GLN A 93 22.88 4.82 4.96
CA GLN A 93 23.70 3.89 4.17
C GLN A 93 23.90 2.51 4.85
N LEU A 94 22.82 1.99 5.47
CA LEU A 94 22.91 0.77 6.30
C LEU A 94 23.43 -0.42 5.51
N PHE A 95 23.05 -0.55 4.23
CA PHE A 95 23.53 -1.67 3.39
C PHE A 95 25.03 -1.55 3.07
N ALA A 96 25.53 -0.35 2.81
CA ALA A 96 26.96 -0.12 2.58
C ALA A 96 27.77 -0.37 3.86
N HIS A 97 27.30 0.11 5.01
CA HIS A 97 27.92 -0.19 6.30
C HIS A 97 27.94 -1.70 6.57
N ARG A 98 26.84 -2.41 6.29
CA ARG A 98 26.77 -3.86 6.49
C ARG A 98 27.75 -4.61 5.55
N ALA A 99 27.85 -4.18 4.28
CA ALA A 99 28.80 -4.76 3.34
C ALA A 99 30.25 -4.53 3.79
N ALA A 100 30.60 -3.32 4.21
CA ALA A 100 31.91 -3.00 4.73
C ALA A 100 32.26 -3.80 6.00
N GLN A 101 31.29 -3.94 6.94
CA GLN A 101 31.45 -4.76 8.14
C GLN A 101 31.77 -6.22 7.80
N LYS A 102 31.06 -6.80 6.81
CA LYS A 102 31.31 -8.18 6.34
C LYS A 102 32.73 -8.36 5.80
N ASN A 103 33.28 -7.31 5.18
CA ASN A 103 34.62 -7.29 4.60
C ASN A 103 35.69 -6.76 5.61
N GLN A 104 35.33 -6.55 6.88
CA GLN A 104 36.21 -6.01 7.92
C GLN A 104 36.84 -4.64 7.57
N VAL A 105 36.11 -3.82 6.77
CA VAL A 105 36.51 -2.48 6.36
C VAL A 105 35.77 -1.44 7.19
N TRP A 106 36.51 -0.45 7.74
CA TRP A 106 35.92 0.69 8.41
C TRP A 106 35.38 1.68 7.38
N PHE A 107 34.02 1.73 7.23
CA PHE A 107 33.34 2.61 6.29
C PHE A 107 33.09 3.97 6.94
N ASN A 108 33.74 5.02 6.42
CA ASN A 108 33.68 6.38 6.93
C ASN A 108 33.66 7.40 5.76
N ALA A 109 33.69 8.70 6.06
CA ALA A 109 33.69 9.75 5.04
C ALA A 109 34.84 9.63 4.02
N SER A 110 36.03 9.19 4.45
CA SER A 110 37.17 9.00 3.55
C SER A 110 36.99 7.83 2.57
N SER A 111 36.16 6.84 2.93
CA SER A 111 35.81 5.71 2.08
C SER A 111 34.46 5.89 1.34
N GLY A 112 33.91 7.11 1.34
CA GLY A 112 32.69 7.45 0.59
C GLY A 112 31.38 7.40 1.38
N ALA A 113 31.42 7.26 2.71
CA ALA A 113 30.21 7.32 3.52
C ALA A 113 29.61 8.74 3.49
N GLN A 114 28.39 8.87 3.01
CA GLN A 114 27.62 10.12 2.98
C GLN A 114 26.33 9.90 3.77
N VAL A 115 26.37 10.22 5.05
CA VAL A 115 25.24 10.00 5.94
C VAL A 115 24.30 11.20 5.91
N GLY A 116 23.09 10.98 5.42
CA GLY A 116 22.04 11.97 5.35
C GLY A 116 21.16 12.05 6.61
N THR A 117 20.27 13.02 6.61
CA THR A 117 19.21 13.20 7.63
C THR A 117 17.87 13.46 6.94
N LEU A 118 16.78 13.09 7.61
CA LEU A 118 15.42 13.34 7.11
C LEU A 118 14.98 14.79 7.34
N ARG A 119 15.57 15.47 8.33
CA ARG A 119 15.19 16.85 8.67
C ARG A 119 15.37 17.80 7.49
N GLY A 120 14.31 18.51 7.14
CA GLY A 120 14.28 19.48 6.03
C GLY A 120 14.08 18.87 4.64
N LYS A 121 14.00 17.55 4.53
CA LYS A 121 13.63 16.87 3.28
C LYS A 121 12.12 16.87 3.06
N THR A 122 11.72 16.68 1.81
CA THR A 122 10.32 16.68 1.38
C THR A 122 9.88 15.28 0.97
N LEU A 123 8.75 14.84 1.55
CA LEU A 123 8.07 13.59 1.22
C LEU A 123 6.78 13.91 0.45
N LEU A 124 6.64 13.34 -0.74
CA LEU A 124 5.39 13.32 -1.49
C LEU A 124 4.69 11.98 -1.29
N ILE A 125 3.41 12.03 -0.93
CA ILE A 125 2.54 10.85 -0.80
C ILE A 125 1.46 10.90 -1.88
N LEU A 126 1.52 9.97 -2.84
CA LEU A 126 0.48 9.78 -3.84
C LEU A 126 -0.63 8.92 -3.23
N GLY A 127 -1.79 9.53 -2.99
CA GLY A 127 -2.94 8.87 -2.39
C GLY A 127 -2.97 8.94 -0.85
N VAL A 128 -3.49 10.03 -0.28
CA VAL A 128 -3.61 10.14 1.19
C VAL A 128 -4.92 9.49 1.66
N GLY A 129 -4.95 8.15 1.61
CA GLY A 129 -5.93 7.31 2.29
C GLY A 129 -5.48 6.97 3.73
N SER A 130 -5.97 5.86 4.30
CA SER A 130 -5.59 5.42 5.66
C SER A 130 -4.08 5.18 5.80
N ILE A 131 -3.45 4.55 4.79
CA ILE A 131 -2.00 4.29 4.78
C ILE A 131 -1.25 5.60 4.63
N GLY A 132 -1.60 6.42 3.63
CA GLY A 132 -0.91 7.68 3.37
C GLY A 132 -1.00 8.67 4.55
N ALA A 133 -2.15 8.77 5.22
CA ALA A 133 -2.31 9.59 6.43
C ALA A 133 -1.49 9.05 7.62
N GLY A 134 -1.45 7.71 7.80
CA GLY A 134 -0.61 7.08 8.81
C GLY A 134 0.88 7.36 8.57
N LEU A 135 1.31 7.24 7.32
CA LEU A 135 2.67 7.56 6.89
C LEU A 135 3.01 9.04 7.16
N ALA A 136 2.16 9.96 6.74
CA ALA A 136 2.33 11.39 6.97
C ALA A 136 2.52 11.70 8.46
N ARG A 137 1.64 11.14 9.31
CA ARG A 137 1.71 11.30 10.77
C ARG A 137 3.01 10.77 11.35
N MET A 138 3.49 9.61 10.87
CA MET A 138 4.74 8.99 11.33
C MET A 138 5.96 9.80 10.90
N MET A 139 5.95 10.44 9.72
CA MET A 139 7.11 11.14 9.17
C MET A 139 7.32 12.56 9.74
N ARG A 140 6.26 13.24 10.18
CA ARG A 140 6.37 14.61 10.71
C ARG A 140 7.35 14.78 11.87
N PRO A 141 7.42 13.89 12.89
CA PRO A 141 8.40 14.01 13.98
C PRO A 141 9.86 13.97 13.52
N PHE A 142 10.14 13.41 12.35
CA PHE A 142 11.49 13.40 11.76
C PHE A 142 11.86 14.70 11.05
N GLY A 143 10.95 15.69 11.02
CA GLY A 143 11.19 17.00 10.43
C GLY A 143 11.12 17.03 8.90
N LEU A 144 10.42 16.08 8.27
CA LEU A 144 10.08 16.13 6.86
C LEU A 144 8.92 17.11 6.61
N ARG A 145 8.98 17.78 5.47
CA ARG A 145 7.81 18.44 4.89
C ARG A 145 7.01 17.44 4.10
N VAL A 146 5.73 17.30 4.40
CA VAL A 146 4.85 16.29 3.80
C VAL A 146 3.88 16.92 2.82
N LEU A 147 3.97 16.51 1.55
CA LEU A 147 3.05 16.86 0.48
C LEU A 147 2.12 15.67 0.23
N GLY A 148 0.82 15.89 0.21
CA GLY A 148 -0.17 14.84 0.00
C GLY A 148 -0.99 15.05 -1.26
N VAL A 149 -1.20 14.02 -2.05
CA VAL A 149 -2.09 14.03 -3.22
C VAL A 149 -3.36 13.27 -2.93
N VAL A 150 -4.50 13.90 -3.16
CA VAL A 150 -5.84 13.34 -3.01
C VAL A 150 -6.61 13.41 -4.33
N GLN A 151 -7.64 12.57 -4.48
CA GLN A 151 -8.47 12.55 -5.69
C GLN A 151 -9.28 13.84 -5.84
N ALA A 152 -9.94 14.27 -4.76
CA ALA A 152 -10.67 15.52 -4.67
C ALA A 152 -10.14 16.33 -3.50
N LYS A 153 -9.97 17.64 -3.69
CA LYS A 153 -9.41 18.53 -2.67
C LYS A 153 -10.21 18.44 -1.37
N ARG A 154 -9.53 18.13 -0.28
CA ARG A 154 -10.06 18.04 1.08
C ARG A 154 -8.97 18.37 2.07
N ASP A 155 -9.33 18.69 3.29
CA ASP A 155 -8.36 18.86 4.38
C ASP A 155 -7.76 17.50 4.80
N VAL A 156 -6.45 17.50 5.00
CA VAL A 156 -5.67 16.37 5.52
C VAL A 156 -4.65 16.94 6.51
N PRO A 157 -5.00 17.02 7.79
CA PRO A 157 -4.19 17.70 8.81
C PRO A 157 -2.82 17.06 9.04
N GLU A 158 -2.62 15.83 8.56
CA GLU A 158 -1.33 15.15 8.61
C GLU A 158 -0.33 15.64 7.58
N CYS A 159 -0.76 16.32 6.51
CA CYS A 159 0.09 16.88 5.46
C CYS A 159 0.30 18.37 5.66
N ASP A 160 1.49 18.87 5.28
CA ASP A 160 1.79 20.32 5.31
C ASP A 160 1.16 21.04 4.10
N VAL A 161 1.05 20.33 2.97
CA VAL A 161 0.37 20.80 1.75
C VAL A 161 -0.44 19.66 1.15
N VAL A 162 -1.65 19.95 0.71
CA VAL A 162 -2.52 18.98 0.04
C VAL A 162 -2.88 19.49 -1.35
N GLY A 163 -2.63 18.67 -2.35
CA GLY A 163 -2.97 18.91 -3.74
C GLY A 163 -3.71 17.73 -4.38
N THR A 164 -3.93 17.86 -5.67
CA THR A 164 -4.54 16.86 -6.55
C THR A 164 -3.53 16.36 -7.57
N MET A 165 -3.93 15.50 -8.49
CA MET A 165 -3.06 15.04 -9.57
C MET A 165 -2.52 16.16 -10.46
N ALA A 166 -3.22 17.31 -10.54
CA ALA A 166 -2.76 18.47 -11.30
C ALA A 166 -1.50 19.12 -10.68
N ASP A 167 -1.32 18.99 -9.36
CA ASP A 167 -0.21 19.58 -8.61
C ASP A 167 1.03 18.67 -8.56
N VAL A 168 0.91 17.43 -9.04
CA VAL A 168 1.99 16.42 -8.97
C VAL A 168 3.29 16.87 -9.62
N PRO A 169 3.31 17.51 -10.82
CA PRO A 169 4.55 17.97 -11.44
C PRO A 169 5.35 18.93 -10.54
N GLU A 170 4.66 19.89 -9.91
CA GLU A 170 5.29 20.83 -8.98
C GLU A 170 5.79 20.11 -7.72
N PHE A 171 5.01 19.16 -7.19
CA PHE A 171 5.38 18.42 -5.99
C PHE A 171 6.59 17.50 -6.24
N LEU A 172 6.66 16.86 -7.40
CA LEU A 172 7.80 15.99 -7.76
C LEU A 172 9.12 16.76 -7.80
N ALA A 173 9.13 17.97 -8.36
CA ALA A 173 10.32 18.79 -8.45
C ALA A 173 10.90 19.19 -7.08
N GLN A 174 10.09 19.19 -6.03
CA GLN A 174 10.50 19.53 -4.65
C GLN A 174 10.85 18.30 -3.81
N SER A 175 10.39 17.09 -4.20
CA SER A 175 10.40 15.91 -3.35
C SER A 175 11.71 15.16 -3.36
N ASP A 176 12.17 14.77 -2.19
CA ASP A 176 13.31 13.87 -1.99
C ASP A 176 12.86 12.41 -1.91
N TYR A 177 11.64 12.19 -1.44
CA TYR A 177 10.98 10.88 -1.40
C TYR A 177 9.60 10.97 -2.02
N VAL A 178 9.25 9.99 -2.82
CA VAL A 178 7.92 9.83 -3.41
C VAL A 178 7.38 8.46 -3.01
N VAL A 179 6.26 8.43 -2.32
CA VAL A 179 5.62 7.18 -1.88
C VAL A 179 4.27 7.03 -2.55
N ASN A 180 4.11 5.95 -3.31
CA ASN A 180 2.84 5.59 -3.91
C ASN A 180 2.04 4.67 -2.98
N THR A 181 0.82 5.11 -2.63
CA THR A 181 -0.18 4.33 -1.88
C THR A 181 -1.52 4.25 -2.61
N LEU A 182 -1.54 4.59 -3.91
CA LEU A 182 -2.75 4.58 -4.73
C LEU A 182 -3.31 3.17 -4.89
N PRO A 183 -4.64 3.01 -4.95
CA PRO A 183 -5.27 1.76 -5.32
C PRO A 183 -5.07 1.48 -6.82
N ASN A 184 -5.31 0.24 -7.26
CA ASN A 184 -5.38 -0.10 -8.67
C ASN A 184 -6.76 0.27 -9.24
N THR A 185 -6.78 1.26 -10.10
CA THR A 185 -7.96 1.71 -10.85
C THR A 185 -7.53 2.07 -12.28
N PRO A 186 -8.45 2.16 -13.24
CA PRO A 186 -8.09 2.62 -14.59
C PRO A 186 -7.38 3.98 -14.61
N ALA A 187 -7.68 4.86 -13.65
CA ALA A 187 -7.06 6.18 -13.54
C ALA A 187 -5.67 6.19 -12.89
N THR A 188 -5.25 5.09 -12.26
CA THR A 188 -3.96 4.98 -11.56
C THR A 188 -3.02 3.98 -12.19
N GLN A 189 -3.44 3.30 -13.24
CA GLN A 189 -2.60 2.42 -14.04
C GLN A 189 -1.57 3.24 -14.81
N ASP A 190 -0.31 2.77 -14.82
CA ASP A 190 0.83 3.42 -15.50
C ASP A 190 1.00 4.92 -15.18
N ILE A 191 0.53 5.34 -14.00
CA ILE A 191 0.61 6.75 -13.58
C ILE A 191 2.06 7.17 -13.30
N ILE A 192 2.89 6.24 -12.85
CA ILE A 192 4.32 6.41 -12.60
C ILE A 192 5.09 5.95 -13.85
N ASN A 193 4.91 6.68 -14.93
CA ASN A 193 5.55 6.43 -16.20
C ASN A 193 6.85 7.23 -16.38
N THR A 194 7.48 7.10 -17.55
CA THR A 194 8.72 7.82 -17.88
C THR A 194 8.60 9.33 -17.68
N ARG A 195 7.48 9.94 -18.09
CA ARG A 195 7.25 11.39 -17.90
C ARG A 195 7.19 11.76 -16.42
N PHE A 196 6.55 10.95 -15.60
CA PHE A 196 6.50 11.14 -14.15
C PHE A 196 7.92 11.08 -13.56
N LEU A 197 8.69 10.05 -13.90
CA LEU A 197 10.05 9.84 -13.39
C LEU A 197 11.00 10.99 -13.80
N GLN A 198 10.86 11.52 -15.01
CA GLN A 198 11.66 12.65 -15.50
C GLN A 198 11.40 13.96 -14.74
N GLN A 199 10.28 14.09 -14.05
CA GLN A 199 9.94 15.26 -13.24
C GLN A 199 10.46 15.17 -11.80
N MET A 200 10.92 13.99 -11.38
CA MET A 200 11.54 13.79 -10.07
C MET A 200 12.94 14.38 -10.03
N LYS A 201 13.40 14.77 -8.84
CA LYS A 201 14.83 15.07 -8.65
C LYS A 201 15.66 13.84 -9.00
N SER A 202 16.83 14.01 -9.58
CA SER A 202 17.74 12.90 -9.91
C SER A 202 18.21 12.10 -8.68
N THR A 203 18.11 12.70 -7.51
CA THR A 203 18.43 12.09 -6.21
C THR A 203 17.21 11.56 -5.46
N ALA A 204 16.00 11.77 -5.99
CA ALA A 204 14.79 11.35 -5.32
C ALA A 204 14.61 9.83 -5.33
N ILE A 205 13.98 9.32 -4.28
CA ILE A 205 13.67 7.90 -4.12
C ILE A 205 12.18 7.69 -4.30
N LEU A 206 11.81 6.74 -5.16
CA LEU A 206 10.45 6.26 -5.33
C LEU A 206 10.25 4.97 -4.54
N ILE A 207 9.21 4.92 -3.72
CA ILE A 207 8.78 3.73 -2.97
C ILE A 207 7.34 3.42 -3.34
N ASN A 208 7.11 2.26 -3.94
CA ASN A 208 5.77 1.82 -4.30
C ASN A 208 5.25 0.78 -3.30
N VAL A 209 4.31 1.19 -2.44
CA VAL A 209 3.58 0.32 -1.51
C VAL A 209 2.08 0.23 -1.86
N GLY A 210 1.70 0.81 -2.99
CA GLY A 210 0.35 0.71 -3.55
C GLY A 210 0.16 -0.57 -4.35
N ARG A 211 0.22 -0.44 -5.68
CA ARG A 211 0.07 -1.58 -6.61
C ARG A 211 1.13 -1.52 -7.71
N GLY A 212 1.61 -2.69 -8.16
CA GLY A 212 2.60 -2.80 -9.23
C GLY A 212 2.17 -2.15 -10.54
N GLN A 213 0.88 -2.22 -10.86
CA GLN A 213 0.31 -1.64 -12.09
C GLN A 213 0.35 -0.10 -12.14
N ALA A 214 0.76 0.56 -11.08
CA ALA A 214 0.96 2.02 -11.09
C ALA A 214 2.28 2.44 -11.77
N VAL A 215 3.22 1.49 -11.96
CA VAL A 215 4.57 1.68 -12.54
C VAL A 215 4.68 0.96 -13.86
#